data_79519cbba69edf15db89a90aa5fbd685
#
_entry.id   79519cbba69edf15db89a90aa5fbd685
#
_cell.length_a   1.000
_cell.length_b   1.000
_cell.length_c   1.000
_cell.angle_alpha   90.00
_cell.angle_beta   90.00
_cell.angle_gamma   90.00
#
_symmetry.space_group_name_H-M   'P 1'
#
loop_
_entity.id
_entity.type
_entity.pdbx_description
1 polymer ?
#
loop_
_entity_poly.entity_id
_entity_poly.type
_entity_poly.pdbx_seq_one_letter_code
_entity_poly.pdbx_strand_id
1 'polypeptide(L)'
;KPLSSIDPSEFKRVTTGIPELDRTIGGGLISGQVILLGGHPGIGKSTLLLQVASTFNKKVLYASGEESESQIALRADRLKIKTDQIEIMPTGNVDAILEAADNTHSGTGKHDLIIIDSIQVMYTDDVESQAGSITQIRECAARIVTFAKSENIPVIIVGHITKEGSIAGPKVLEHIVDVVL
;
A
#
# COMPACT_ATOMS: atom_id res chain seq x y z
N LYS A 1 -8.88 28.01 1.03
CA LYS A 1 -8.23 28.15 2.34
C LYS A 1 -6.83 28.71 2.09
N PRO A 2 -6.39 29.82 2.71
CA PRO A 2 -5.05 30.35 2.51
C PRO A 2 -3.98 29.38 2.98
N LEU A 3 -2.84 29.28 2.31
CA LEU A 3 -1.74 28.39 2.71
C LEU A 3 -1.23 28.72 4.13
N SER A 4 -1.21 30.01 4.48
CA SER A 4 -0.82 30.50 5.81
C SER A 4 -1.72 30.03 6.96
N SER A 5 -2.92 29.52 6.67
CA SER A 5 -3.85 28.96 7.67
C SER A 5 -3.72 27.46 7.87
N ILE A 6 -2.77 26.81 7.18
CA ILE A 6 -2.48 25.39 7.31
C ILE A 6 -1.28 25.27 8.26
N ASP A 7 -1.47 24.59 9.38
CA ASP A 7 -0.37 24.31 10.32
C ASP A 7 0.42 23.08 9.85
N PRO A 8 1.70 23.23 9.42
CA PRO A 8 2.51 22.09 9.00
C PRO A 8 2.75 21.06 10.11
N SER A 9 2.61 21.45 11.37
CA SER A 9 2.81 20.56 12.53
C SER A 9 1.72 19.49 12.67
N GLU A 10 0.56 19.67 12.02
CA GLU A 10 -0.49 18.68 11.96
C GLU A 10 -0.10 17.46 11.12
N PHE A 11 0.87 17.60 10.20
CA PHE A 11 1.35 16.55 9.29
C PHE A 11 2.57 15.83 9.87
N LYS A 12 2.38 15.16 11.00
CA LYS A 12 3.46 14.38 11.63
C LYS A 12 3.82 13.17 10.76
N ARG A 13 5.12 12.96 10.58
CA ARG A 13 5.62 11.74 9.97
C ARG A 13 5.57 10.59 10.96
N VAL A 14 5.20 9.42 10.48
CA VAL A 14 5.19 8.18 11.25
C VAL A 14 6.30 7.29 10.70
N THR A 15 7.20 6.86 11.58
CA THR A 15 8.30 5.96 11.20
C THR A 15 7.76 4.62 10.71
N THR A 16 8.36 4.07 9.67
CA THR A 16 8.11 2.69 9.23
C THR A 16 8.78 1.67 10.16
N GLY A 17 9.70 2.13 11.02
CA GLY A 17 10.56 1.27 11.83
C GLY A 17 11.78 0.74 11.07
N ILE A 18 11.96 1.11 9.80
CA ILE A 18 13.13 0.79 8.98
C ILE A 18 13.84 2.10 8.63
N PRO A 19 15.00 2.40 9.29
CA PRO A 19 15.65 3.72 9.15
C PRO A 19 16.04 4.10 7.73
N GLU A 20 16.48 3.13 6.92
CA GLU A 20 16.85 3.35 5.52
C GLU A 20 15.65 3.75 4.67
N LEU A 21 14.50 3.10 4.89
CA LEU A 21 13.26 3.45 4.20
C LEU A 21 12.77 4.83 4.65
N ASP A 22 12.75 5.08 5.95
CA ASP A 22 12.35 6.38 6.51
C ASP A 22 13.21 7.51 5.93
N ARG A 23 14.53 7.33 5.86
CA ARG A 23 15.44 8.31 5.24
C ARG A 23 15.10 8.56 3.77
N THR A 24 14.79 7.50 3.02
CA THR A 24 14.48 7.59 1.58
C THR A 24 13.18 8.35 1.34
N ILE A 25 12.18 8.18 2.20
CA ILE A 25 10.89 8.88 2.10
C ILE A 25 10.85 10.21 2.88
N GLY A 26 12.01 10.69 3.33
CA GLY A 26 12.12 11.99 3.99
C GLY A 26 11.75 12.01 5.48
N GLY A 27 11.90 10.87 6.18
CA GLY A 27 11.76 10.77 7.64
C GLY A 27 10.50 10.04 8.12
N GLY A 28 9.85 9.26 7.25
CA GLY A 28 8.67 8.46 7.58
C GLY A 28 7.44 8.78 6.74
N LEU A 29 6.38 8.01 6.93
CA LEU A 29 5.11 8.14 6.22
C LEU A 29 4.34 9.39 6.67
N ILE A 30 3.67 10.05 5.73
CA ILE A 30 2.72 11.13 5.99
C ILE A 30 1.30 10.58 5.81
N SER A 31 0.36 11.06 6.63
CA SER A 31 -1.06 10.73 6.50
C SER A 31 -1.57 11.03 5.08
N GLY A 32 -2.27 10.06 4.48
CA GLY A 32 -2.79 10.18 3.11
C GLY A 32 -1.74 10.09 1.99
N GLN A 33 -0.47 9.81 2.31
CA GLN A 33 0.59 9.62 1.33
C GLN A 33 0.46 8.26 0.62
N VAL A 34 0.64 8.26 -0.69
CA VAL A 34 0.67 7.02 -1.49
C VAL A 34 2.06 6.84 -2.08
N ILE A 35 2.69 5.70 -1.75
CA ILE A 35 4.03 5.32 -2.19
C ILE A 35 3.93 4.14 -3.14
N LEU A 36 4.54 4.23 -4.32
CA LEU A 36 4.74 3.12 -5.24
C LEU A 36 6.14 2.53 -5.04
N LEU A 37 6.21 1.29 -4.59
CA LEU A 37 7.44 0.52 -4.49
C LEU A 37 7.63 -0.34 -5.75
N GLY A 38 8.46 0.13 -6.66
CA GLY A 38 8.80 -0.57 -7.89
C GLY A 38 9.95 -1.56 -7.71
N GLY A 39 9.99 -2.59 -8.55
CA GLY A 39 11.14 -3.52 -8.58
C GLY A 39 10.84 -4.83 -9.31
N HIS A 40 11.90 -5.52 -9.74
CA HIS A 40 11.76 -6.81 -10.39
C HIS A 40 11.09 -7.85 -9.49
N PRO A 41 10.33 -8.81 -10.06
CA PRO A 41 9.85 -9.97 -9.31
C PRO A 41 11.01 -10.67 -8.58
N GLY A 42 10.76 -11.10 -7.33
CA GLY A 42 11.76 -11.84 -6.54
C GLY A 42 12.83 -10.99 -5.85
N ILE A 43 12.89 -9.67 -6.05
CA ILE A 43 13.92 -8.81 -5.41
C ILE A 43 13.72 -8.62 -3.89
N GLY A 44 12.58 -9.04 -3.36
CA GLY A 44 12.32 -8.96 -1.91
C GLY A 44 11.32 -7.88 -1.49
N LYS A 45 10.56 -7.26 -2.41
CA LYS A 45 9.55 -6.23 -2.09
C LYS A 45 8.55 -6.69 -1.03
N SER A 46 7.88 -7.83 -1.24
CA SER A 46 6.90 -8.37 -0.30
C SER A 46 7.52 -8.73 1.05
N THR A 47 8.80 -9.15 1.06
CA THR A 47 9.56 -9.38 2.30
C THR A 47 9.80 -8.08 3.06
N LEU A 48 10.26 -7.04 2.36
CA LEU A 48 10.45 -5.71 2.94
C LEU A 48 9.15 -5.16 3.52
N LEU A 49 8.04 -5.27 2.78
CA LEU A 49 6.76 -4.73 3.23
C LEU A 49 6.18 -5.50 4.42
N LEU A 50 6.41 -6.79 4.51
CA LEU A 50 6.03 -7.56 5.68
C LEU A 50 6.86 -7.16 6.91
N GLN A 51 8.13 -6.81 6.74
CA GLN A 51 8.97 -6.24 7.80
C GLN A 51 8.47 -4.84 8.21
N VAL A 52 8.13 -3.98 7.23
CA VAL A 52 7.49 -2.67 7.51
C VAL A 52 6.21 -2.86 8.32
N ALA A 53 5.33 -3.78 7.90
CA ALA A 53 4.09 -4.05 8.62
C ALA A 53 4.33 -4.45 10.09
N SER A 54 5.39 -5.24 10.33
CA SER A 54 5.77 -5.67 11.68
C SER A 54 6.38 -4.56 12.53
N THR A 55 7.18 -3.68 11.93
CA THR A 55 7.91 -2.62 12.65
C THR A 55 7.12 -1.33 12.78
N PHE A 56 6.06 -1.16 12.00
CA PHE A 56 5.20 0.03 12.02
C PHE A 56 4.50 0.26 13.36
N ASN A 57 4.29 -0.81 14.12
CA ASN A 57 3.80 -0.80 15.50
C ASN A 57 2.39 -0.20 15.67
N LYS A 58 1.57 -0.26 14.62
CA LYS A 58 0.17 0.15 14.55
C LYS A 58 -0.58 -0.82 13.63
N LYS A 59 -1.91 -0.65 13.50
CA LYS A 59 -2.74 -1.52 12.66
C LYS A 59 -2.40 -1.40 11.18
N VAL A 60 -2.07 -2.52 10.56
CA VAL A 60 -1.74 -2.61 9.13
C VAL A 60 -2.70 -3.56 8.44
N LEU A 61 -3.31 -3.10 7.36
CA LEU A 61 -4.00 -3.97 6.40
C LEU A 61 -3.03 -4.36 5.29
N TYR A 62 -2.72 -5.65 5.19
CA TYR A 62 -1.89 -6.21 4.12
C TYR A 62 -2.77 -6.95 3.12
N ALA A 63 -3.08 -6.31 2.01
CA ALA A 63 -3.85 -6.91 0.93
C ALA A 63 -2.92 -7.56 -0.10
N SER A 64 -3.14 -8.84 -0.37
CA SER A 64 -2.41 -9.59 -1.39
C SER A 64 -3.36 -10.31 -2.34
N GLY A 65 -3.23 -10.03 -3.63
CA GLY A 65 -3.96 -10.75 -4.65
C GLY A 65 -3.16 -11.91 -5.28
N GLU A 66 -1.89 -12.06 -4.90
CA GLU A 66 -0.99 -13.09 -5.46
C GLU A 66 -0.76 -14.25 -4.49
N GLU A 67 -0.71 -13.99 -3.19
CA GLU A 67 -0.37 -14.97 -2.17
C GLU A 67 -1.54 -15.24 -1.24
N SER A 68 -1.71 -16.50 -0.86
CA SER A 68 -2.67 -16.91 0.17
C SER A 68 -2.20 -16.51 1.57
N GLU A 69 -3.15 -16.45 2.52
CA GLU A 69 -2.85 -16.22 3.94
C GLU A 69 -1.78 -17.17 4.47
N SER A 70 -1.87 -18.45 4.10
CA SER A 70 -0.90 -19.48 4.53
C SER A 70 0.52 -19.19 4.03
N GLN A 71 0.67 -18.71 2.79
CA GLN A 71 1.98 -18.38 2.23
C GLN A 71 2.59 -17.17 2.93
N ILE A 72 1.78 -16.16 3.22
CA ILE A 72 2.20 -14.97 3.96
C ILE A 72 2.56 -15.34 5.40
N ALA A 73 1.75 -16.18 6.07
CA ALA A 73 2.01 -16.64 7.43
C ALA A 73 3.32 -17.45 7.53
N LEU A 74 3.59 -18.37 6.59
CA LEU A 74 4.86 -19.11 6.53
C LEU A 74 6.06 -18.19 6.33
N ARG A 75 5.91 -17.14 5.52
CA ARG A 75 6.96 -16.13 5.33
C ARG A 75 7.19 -15.33 6.61
N ALA A 76 6.11 -14.90 7.29
CA ALA A 76 6.20 -14.19 8.57
C ALA A 76 6.90 -15.01 9.64
N ASP A 77 6.57 -16.30 9.77
CA ASP A 77 7.22 -17.23 10.70
C ASP A 77 8.72 -17.38 10.41
N ARG A 78 9.08 -17.60 9.13
CA ARG A 78 10.50 -17.69 8.71
C ARG A 78 11.29 -16.43 9.04
N LEU A 79 10.67 -15.27 8.94
CA LEU A 79 11.27 -13.98 9.23
C LEU A 79 11.19 -13.59 10.72
N LYS A 80 10.51 -14.40 11.55
CA LYS A 80 10.25 -14.17 12.98
C LYS A 80 9.59 -12.79 13.22
N ILE A 81 8.63 -12.47 12.38
CA ILE A 81 7.93 -11.19 12.39
C ILE A 81 6.81 -11.22 13.43
N LYS A 82 6.64 -10.11 14.17
CA LYS A 82 5.47 -9.89 15.02
C LYS A 82 4.27 -9.57 14.14
N THR A 83 3.17 -10.30 14.32
CA THR A 83 2.00 -10.23 13.43
C THR A 83 0.74 -9.68 14.09
N ASP A 84 0.78 -9.40 15.38
CA ASP A 84 -0.40 -9.03 16.19
C ASP A 84 -1.18 -7.80 15.66
N GLN A 85 -0.51 -6.92 14.91
CA GLN A 85 -1.08 -5.70 14.35
C GLN A 85 -1.32 -5.79 12.83
N ILE A 86 -1.10 -6.97 12.23
CA ILE A 86 -1.19 -7.18 10.78
C ILE A 86 -2.46 -7.98 10.47
N GLU A 87 -3.38 -7.36 9.75
CA GLU A 87 -4.55 -8.03 9.17
C GLU A 87 -4.25 -8.37 7.71
N ILE A 88 -4.44 -9.65 7.35
CA ILE A 88 -4.21 -10.12 5.98
C ILE A 88 -5.54 -10.19 5.24
N MET A 89 -5.57 -9.67 4.02
CA MET A 89 -6.72 -9.76 3.13
C MET A 89 -6.32 -10.35 1.78
N PRO A 90 -6.57 -11.64 1.51
CA PRO A 90 -6.17 -12.33 0.28
C PRO A 90 -7.18 -12.05 -0.84
N THR A 91 -7.20 -10.84 -1.35
CA THR A 91 -8.10 -10.43 -2.43
C THR A 91 -7.44 -9.42 -3.36
N GLY A 92 -7.86 -9.42 -4.63
CA GLY A 92 -7.53 -8.38 -5.61
C GLY A 92 -8.64 -7.34 -5.78
N ASN A 93 -9.79 -7.48 -5.14
CA ASN A 93 -10.89 -6.52 -5.24
C ASN A 93 -10.56 -5.25 -4.42
N VAL A 94 -10.27 -4.15 -5.13
CA VAL A 94 -9.84 -2.91 -4.47
C VAL A 94 -10.94 -2.30 -3.62
N ASP A 95 -12.19 -2.40 -4.03
CA ASP A 95 -13.31 -1.80 -3.30
C ASP A 95 -13.51 -2.50 -1.95
N ALA A 96 -13.40 -3.82 -1.92
CA ALA A 96 -13.45 -4.60 -0.69
C ALA A 96 -12.26 -4.28 0.25
N ILE A 97 -11.06 -4.05 -0.31
CA ILE A 97 -9.87 -3.65 0.46
C ILE A 97 -10.09 -2.29 1.13
N LEU A 98 -10.59 -1.31 0.39
CA LEU A 98 -10.80 0.04 0.89
C LEU A 98 -11.93 0.09 1.93
N GLU A 99 -13.00 -0.70 1.74
CA GLU A 99 -14.06 -0.86 2.73
C GLU A 99 -13.52 -1.46 4.04
N ALA A 100 -12.72 -2.53 3.95
CA ALA A 100 -12.07 -3.15 5.11
C ALA A 100 -11.10 -2.20 5.81
N ALA A 101 -10.39 -1.34 5.06
CA ALA A 101 -9.44 -0.39 5.62
C ALA A 101 -10.12 0.70 6.46
N ASP A 102 -11.30 1.18 6.05
CA ASP A 102 -12.07 2.18 6.80
C ASP A 102 -12.67 1.64 8.10
N ASN A 103 -13.10 0.41 8.09
CA ASN A 103 -13.59 -0.44 9.20
C ASN A 103 -14.32 0.27 10.36
N THR A 104 -14.84 1.47 10.13
CA THR A 104 -15.58 2.27 11.13
C THR A 104 -16.90 1.61 11.51
N HIS A 105 -17.47 0.79 10.59
CA HIS A 105 -18.74 0.12 10.76
C HIS A 105 -18.66 -1.16 11.61
N SER A 106 -17.50 -1.82 11.67
CA SER A 106 -17.32 -3.07 12.43
C SER A 106 -16.81 -2.88 13.86
N GLY A 107 -16.52 -1.64 14.26
CA GLY A 107 -16.09 -1.31 15.63
C GLY A 107 -14.63 -1.66 15.96
N THR A 108 -13.87 -2.18 14.98
CA THR A 108 -12.44 -2.50 15.18
C THR A 108 -11.51 -1.30 14.92
N GLY A 109 -12.06 -0.21 14.38
CA GLY A 109 -11.35 1.03 14.09
C GLY A 109 -10.53 0.97 12.81
N LYS A 110 -10.20 2.14 12.26
CA LYS A 110 -9.42 2.29 11.02
C LYS A 110 -8.04 1.66 11.12
N HIS A 111 -7.52 1.22 9.97
CA HIS A 111 -6.10 0.88 9.85
C HIS A 111 -5.23 2.15 9.75
N ASP A 112 -4.00 2.04 10.22
CA ASP A 112 -3.02 3.15 10.20
C ASP A 112 -2.10 3.12 8.98
N LEU A 113 -2.08 1.99 8.27
CA LEU A 113 -1.32 1.76 7.03
C LEU A 113 -2.02 0.70 6.19
N ILE A 114 -2.05 0.90 4.88
CA ILE A 114 -2.48 -0.12 3.91
C ILE A 114 -1.28 -0.51 3.05
N ILE A 115 -1.09 -1.81 2.84
CA ILE A 115 -0.11 -2.36 1.91
C ILE A 115 -0.87 -3.15 0.84
N ILE A 116 -0.57 -2.89 -0.43
CA ILE A 116 -1.19 -3.54 -1.59
C ILE A 116 -0.10 -4.27 -2.39
N ASP A 117 -0.16 -5.60 -2.43
CA ASP A 117 0.83 -6.47 -3.07
C ASP A 117 0.16 -7.47 -4.03
N SER A 118 0.14 -7.18 -5.32
CA SER A 118 0.62 -6.04 -6.07
C SER A 118 -0.51 -5.37 -6.87
N ILE A 119 -0.30 -4.15 -7.36
CA ILE A 119 -1.30 -3.41 -8.16
C ILE A 119 -1.68 -4.14 -9.44
N GLN A 120 -0.81 -4.99 -9.99
CA GLN A 120 -1.06 -5.73 -11.23
C GLN A 120 -2.18 -6.77 -11.13
N VAL A 121 -2.50 -7.22 -9.93
CA VAL A 121 -3.58 -8.21 -9.70
C VAL A 121 -4.84 -7.58 -9.12
N MET A 122 -4.81 -6.25 -8.87
CA MET A 122 -5.97 -5.53 -8.38
C MET A 122 -6.99 -5.30 -9.49
N TYR A 123 -8.26 -5.30 -9.10
CA TYR A 123 -9.39 -5.02 -9.99
C TYR A 123 -10.54 -4.34 -9.22
N THR A 124 -11.42 -3.71 -9.98
CA THR A 124 -12.74 -3.25 -9.56
C THR A 124 -13.78 -3.79 -10.52
N ASP A 125 -14.95 -4.14 -10.01
CA ASP A 125 -16.05 -4.67 -10.81
C ASP A 125 -16.71 -3.60 -11.69
N ASP A 126 -16.45 -2.31 -11.44
CA ASP A 126 -16.97 -1.20 -12.22
C ASP A 126 -16.31 -1.04 -13.59
N VAL A 127 -15.25 -1.79 -13.87
CA VAL A 127 -14.50 -1.70 -15.13
C VAL A 127 -14.51 -3.03 -15.86
N GLU A 128 -15.10 -3.07 -17.05
CA GLU A 128 -15.16 -4.26 -17.91
C GLU A 128 -13.81 -4.57 -18.57
N SER A 129 -12.80 -4.88 -17.78
CA SER A 129 -11.50 -5.31 -18.28
C SER A 129 -10.83 -6.25 -17.29
N GLN A 130 -9.94 -7.11 -17.77
CA GLN A 130 -9.26 -8.09 -16.93
C GLN A 130 -8.30 -7.40 -15.94
N ALA A 131 -8.13 -8.00 -14.76
CA ALA A 131 -7.07 -7.63 -13.82
C ALA A 131 -5.71 -7.59 -14.55
N GLY A 132 -4.85 -6.64 -14.19
CA GLY A 132 -3.57 -6.42 -14.84
C GLY A 132 -3.63 -5.62 -16.16
N SER A 133 -4.83 -5.34 -16.68
CA SER A 133 -4.96 -4.40 -17.81
C SER A 133 -4.61 -2.99 -17.37
N ILE A 134 -4.14 -2.17 -18.31
CA ILE A 134 -3.80 -0.75 -18.06
C ILE A 134 -4.99 0.01 -17.46
N THR A 135 -6.20 -0.26 -17.95
CA THR A 135 -7.43 0.39 -17.48
C THR A 135 -7.73 0.04 -16.03
N GLN A 136 -7.65 -1.25 -15.66
CA GLN A 136 -7.84 -1.69 -14.27
C GLN A 136 -6.79 -1.10 -13.33
N ILE A 137 -5.52 -1.17 -13.72
CA ILE A 137 -4.41 -0.64 -12.90
C ILE A 137 -4.61 0.87 -12.63
N ARG A 138 -5.00 1.64 -13.65
CA ARG A 138 -5.25 3.08 -13.48
C ARG A 138 -6.43 3.37 -12.56
N GLU A 139 -7.54 2.67 -12.78
CA GLU A 139 -8.76 2.86 -11.98
C GLU A 139 -8.53 2.48 -10.52
N CYS A 140 -7.94 1.31 -10.27
CA CYS A 140 -7.59 0.87 -8.92
C CYS A 140 -6.66 1.86 -8.22
N ALA A 141 -5.60 2.32 -8.90
CA ALA A 141 -4.69 3.30 -8.33
C ALA A 141 -5.38 4.65 -8.02
N ALA A 142 -6.26 5.12 -8.90
CA ALA A 142 -7.01 6.36 -8.67
C ALA A 142 -7.93 6.26 -7.43
N ARG A 143 -8.62 5.12 -7.25
CA ARG A 143 -9.45 4.84 -6.08
C ARG A 143 -8.63 4.81 -4.80
N ILE A 144 -7.50 4.11 -4.83
CA ILE A 144 -6.57 4.01 -3.68
C ILE A 144 -6.08 5.40 -3.29
N VAL A 145 -5.65 6.23 -4.24
CA VAL A 145 -5.16 7.58 -3.96
C VAL A 145 -6.26 8.48 -3.41
N THR A 146 -7.46 8.40 -3.98
CA THR A 146 -8.63 9.16 -3.50
C THR A 146 -8.95 8.78 -2.06
N PHE A 147 -9.02 7.49 -1.77
CA PHE A 147 -9.28 6.96 -0.44
C PHE A 147 -8.18 7.36 0.56
N ALA A 148 -6.92 7.16 0.22
CA ALA A 148 -5.79 7.52 1.08
C ALA A 148 -5.86 8.97 1.54
N LYS A 149 -6.17 9.89 0.61
CA LYS A 149 -6.28 11.33 0.88
C LYS A 149 -7.53 11.71 1.66
N SER A 150 -8.68 11.08 1.39
CA SER A 150 -9.91 11.36 2.14
C SER A 150 -9.84 10.86 3.57
N GLU A 151 -9.32 9.65 3.77
CA GLU A 151 -9.26 8.98 5.07
C GLU A 151 -7.98 9.30 5.87
N ASN A 152 -7.01 9.99 5.25
CA ASN A 152 -5.71 10.32 5.84
C ASN A 152 -4.91 9.07 6.25
N ILE A 153 -5.05 7.97 5.50
CA ILE A 153 -4.33 6.71 5.72
C ILE A 153 -3.21 6.59 4.68
N PRO A 154 -1.93 6.43 5.09
CA PRO A 154 -0.86 6.16 4.14
C PRO A 154 -1.03 4.80 3.47
N VAL A 155 -0.65 4.72 2.19
CA VAL A 155 -0.72 3.48 1.41
C VAL A 155 0.61 3.21 0.73
N ILE A 156 1.08 1.96 0.79
CA ILE A 156 2.23 1.48 0.01
C ILE A 156 1.73 0.47 -1.01
N ILE A 157 1.98 0.75 -2.28
CA ILE A 157 1.58 -0.09 -3.42
C ILE A 157 2.82 -0.74 -4.00
N VAL A 158 2.81 -2.06 -4.18
CA VAL A 158 3.84 -2.78 -4.94
C VAL A 158 3.53 -2.71 -6.42
N GLY A 159 4.56 -2.36 -7.22
CA GLY A 159 4.56 -2.43 -8.67
C GLY A 159 5.68 -3.32 -9.20
N HIS A 160 5.38 -4.21 -10.13
CA HIS A 160 6.40 -4.99 -10.81
C HIS A 160 6.97 -4.22 -11.99
N ILE A 161 8.30 -4.21 -12.11
CA ILE A 161 9.03 -3.64 -13.25
C ILE A 161 9.27 -4.75 -14.28
N THR A 162 9.04 -4.46 -15.56
CA THR A 162 9.36 -5.39 -16.65
C THR A 162 10.87 -5.53 -16.85
N LYS A 163 11.30 -6.55 -17.61
CA LYS A 163 12.71 -6.77 -17.97
C LYS A 163 13.34 -5.59 -18.72
N GLU A 164 12.53 -4.75 -19.34
CA GLU A 164 12.96 -3.53 -20.06
C GLU A 164 13.08 -2.30 -19.13
N GLY A 165 12.94 -2.49 -17.82
CA GLY A 165 13.07 -1.42 -16.82
C GLY A 165 11.87 -0.48 -16.72
N SER A 166 10.78 -0.78 -17.46
CA SER A 166 9.52 -0.06 -17.29
C SER A 166 8.64 -0.74 -16.24
N ILE A 167 7.92 0.03 -15.44
CA ILE A 167 6.90 -0.52 -14.55
C ILE A 167 5.85 -1.21 -15.42
N ALA A 168 5.57 -2.50 -15.13
CA ALA A 168 4.52 -3.26 -15.81
C ALA A 168 3.16 -2.68 -15.42
N GLY A 169 2.64 -1.89 -16.31
CA GLY A 169 1.57 -0.94 -16.09
C GLY A 169 2.12 0.46 -16.35
N PRO A 170 1.30 1.37 -16.82
CA PRO A 170 1.79 2.58 -17.47
C PRO A 170 2.59 3.45 -16.48
N LYS A 171 3.53 4.19 -17.01
CA LYS A 171 4.12 5.41 -16.40
C LYS A 171 3.07 6.32 -15.74
N VAL A 172 1.80 6.10 -16.03
CA VAL A 172 0.64 6.75 -15.40
C VAL A 172 0.63 6.63 -13.89
N LEU A 173 1.12 5.52 -13.31
CA LEU A 173 1.18 5.37 -11.85
C LEU A 173 2.16 6.36 -11.22
N GLU A 174 3.28 6.65 -11.88
CA GLU A 174 4.28 7.62 -11.41
C GLU A 174 3.72 9.04 -11.27
N HIS A 175 2.67 9.36 -12.05
CA HIS A 175 2.01 10.66 -12.01
C HIS A 175 0.80 10.71 -11.05
N ILE A 176 0.37 9.56 -10.53
CA ILE A 176 -0.80 9.46 -9.66
C ILE A 176 -0.39 9.41 -8.19
N VAL A 177 0.74 8.76 -7.89
CA VAL A 177 1.26 8.57 -6.52
C VAL A 177 2.13 9.75 -6.07
N ASP A 178 2.32 9.86 -4.77
CA ASP A 178 3.11 10.97 -4.20
C ASP A 178 4.62 10.68 -4.21
N VAL A 179 5.02 9.39 -4.13
CA VAL A 179 6.43 8.95 -4.10
C VAL A 179 6.60 7.68 -4.91
N VAL A 180 7.70 7.57 -5.64
CA VAL A 180 8.13 6.35 -6.36
C VAL A 180 9.51 5.94 -5.84
N LEU A 181 9.66 4.65 -5.48
CA LEU A 181 10.87 4.01 -4.96
C LEU A 181 11.29 2.83 -5.83
#